data_55b9d1a72a5a03b94bd623998600f2e2
#
_entry.id   55b9d1a72a5a03b94bd623998600f2e2
#
_cell.length_a   1.000
_cell.length_b   1.000
_cell.length_c   1.000
_cell.angle_alpha   90.00
_cell.angle_beta   90.00
_cell.angle_gamma   90.00
#
_symmetry.space_group_name_H-M   'P 1'
#
loop_
_entity.id
_entity.type
_entity.pdbx_description
1 polymer ?
#
loop_
_entity_poly.entity_id
_entity_poly.type
_entity_poly.pdbx_seq_one_letter_code
_entity_poly.pdbx_strand_id
1 'polypeptide(L)'
;HQNISPKHKSYILPRGLSMKKRKNFIITIIFIPIVVTILFNISRGKTTPQYISGKNIIIENKRSKETIDVEKFIPYVLMAQMDESSPKELLKAQATVVRTYIYQKMGNSNSIGAVELGLPFCTKNQLKERWFEKYRLKEAGTAKGVFYNLTGIGSESVYENQMSRLWDIVSKTRGKVLKYKGKIVLPLFHQTSNGNTRDGNKNLGEDYSYLKSVKCESDISESGYLGIKYFSINEFLKKLEKYGIIVYENKKEKFNEKEQFNKKQQSNEKQQFNEKEQDIDQLLNIMDTTNKDKMGYLITIKIGDTKISGDMFRKALDLNSLCIDIDKYEKGLRITTKGQGHGFGM
;
A
#
# COMPACT_ATOMS: atom_id res chain seq x y z
N HIS A 1 -71.86 39.87 -33.21
CA HIS A 1 -70.95 38.75 -33.48
C HIS A 1 -69.74 39.28 -34.24
N GLN A 2 -68.64 39.51 -33.54
CA GLN A 2 -67.40 39.89 -34.17
C GLN A 2 -66.40 38.64 -34.06
N ASN A 3 -66.07 38.14 -35.25
CA ASN A 3 -65.08 37.10 -35.44
C ASN A 3 -63.66 37.70 -35.24
N ILE A 4 -62.97 37.27 -34.24
CA ILE A 4 -61.50 37.59 -34.04
C ILE A 4 -60.67 36.41 -34.56
N SER A 5 -60.06 36.64 -35.73
CA SER A 5 -59.07 35.76 -36.33
C SER A 5 -57.75 35.83 -35.56
N PRO A 6 -57.05 34.73 -35.30
CA PRO A 6 -55.75 34.74 -34.60
C PRO A 6 -54.67 35.26 -35.54
N LYS A 7 -53.99 36.33 -35.12
CA LYS A 7 -52.80 36.88 -35.84
C LYS A 7 -51.63 35.91 -35.71
N HIS A 8 -51.23 35.29 -36.81
CA HIS A 8 -49.97 34.62 -36.97
C HIS A 8 -48.82 35.65 -36.78
N LYS A 9 -48.06 35.50 -35.69
CA LYS A 9 -46.77 36.20 -35.53
C LYS A 9 -45.74 35.50 -36.39
N SER A 10 -45.48 36.03 -37.60
CA SER A 10 -44.34 35.68 -38.40
C SER A 10 -43.06 36.25 -37.75
N TYR A 11 -42.15 35.40 -37.31
CA TYR A 11 -40.85 35.85 -36.86
C TYR A 11 -40.06 36.36 -38.06
N ILE A 12 -40.01 37.67 -38.23
CA ILE A 12 -39.23 38.36 -39.27
C ILE A 12 -37.75 38.32 -38.82
N LEU A 13 -36.96 37.57 -39.53
CA LEU A 13 -35.50 37.65 -39.42
C LEU A 13 -35.03 39.09 -39.77
N PRO A 14 -34.11 39.70 -39.02
CA PRO A 14 -33.66 41.06 -39.27
C PRO A 14 -33.05 41.18 -40.63
N ARG A 15 -33.71 41.94 -41.56
CA ARG A 15 -33.18 42.34 -42.87
C ARG A 15 -32.06 43.36 -42.64
N GLY A 16 -30.76 42.89 -42.80
CA GLY A 16 -29.66 43.84 -42.70
C GLY A 16 -28.28 43.23 -42.42
N LEU A 17 -28.19 41.92 -42.14
CA LEU A 17 -26.85 41.29 -41.95
C LEU A 17 -26.24 40.87 -43.27
N SER A 18 -24.97 41.26 -43.52
CA SER A 18 -24.21 40.80 -44.70
C SER A 18 -24.17 39.27 -44.76
N MET A 19 -24.10 38.65 -45.95
CA MET A 19 -24.12 37.20 -46.13
C MET A 19 -23.08 36.48 -45.26
N LYS A 20 -21.94 37.11 -45.02
CA LYS A 20 -20.88 36.59 -44.14
C LYS A 20 -21.29 36.53 -42.65
N LYS A 21 -22.03 37.56 -42.17
CA LYS A 21 -22.57 37.59 -40.79
C LYS A 21 -23.72 36.60 -40.61
N ARG A 22 -24.55 36.37 -41.62
CA ARG A 22 -25.61 35.34 -41.61
C ARG A 22 -25.02 33.92 -41.54
N LYS A 23 -23.99 33.65 -42.32
CA LYS A 23 -23.29 32.34 -42.30
C LYS A 23 -22.66 32.06 -40.91
N ASN A 24 -22.02 33.03 -40.30
CA ASN A 24 -21.45 32.90 -38.95
C ASN A 24 -22.52 32.73 -37.90
N PHE A 25 -23.65 33.42 -38.00
CA PHE A 25 -24.78 33.30 -37.05
C PHE A 25 -25.42 31.91 -37.12
N ILE A 26 -25.63 31.35 -38.30
CA ILE A 26 -26.13 29.98 -38.48
C ILE A 26 -25.15 28.94 -37.92
N ILE A 27 -23.83 29.09 -38.19
CA ILE A 27 -22.78 28.24 -37.66
C ILE A 27 -22.81 28.28 -36.12
N THR A 28 -22.92 29.46 -35.53
CA THR A 28 -22.97 29.63 -34.07
C THR A 28 -24.19 28.96 -33.45
N ILE A 29 -25.38 29.09 -34.06
CA ILE A 29 -26.60 28.44 -33.57
C ILE A 29 -26.50 26.90 -33.62
N ILE A 30 -25.87 26.34 -34.61
CA ILE A 30 -25.71 24.90 -34.76
C ILE A 30 -24.58 24.37 -33.85
N PHE A 31 -23.47 25.11 -33.73
CA PHE A 31 -22.31 24.66 -32.95
C PHE A 31 -22.51 24.79 -31.42
N ILE A 32 -23.21 25.81 -30.95
CA ILE A 32 -23.47 25.98 -29.49
C ILE A 32 -24.18 24.78 -28.88
N PRO A 33 -25.30 24.24 -29.41
CA PRO A 33 -25.95 23.05 -28.86
C PRO A 33 -25.04 21.82 -28.90
N ILE A 34 -24.24 21.66 -29.97
CA ILE A 34 -23.31 20.54 -30.10
C ILE A 34 -22.24 20.63 -29.02
N VAL A 35 -21.61 21.80 -28.85
CA VAL A 35 -20.59 22.03 -27.83
C VAL A 35 -21.19 21.87 -26.43
N VAL A 36 -22.37 22.41 -26.16
CA VAL A 36 -23.08 22.24 -24.89
C VAL A 36 -23.39 20.76 -24.63
N THR A 37 -23.84 20.03 -25.65
CA THR A 37 -24.13 18.59 -25.53
C THR A 37 -22.87 17.80 -25.27
N ILE A 38 -21.75 18.11 -25.93
CA ILE A 38 -20.44 17.50 -25.70
C ILE A 38 -19.95 17.81 -24.29
N LEU A 39 -20.00 19.06 -23.84
CA LEU A 39 -19.63 19.47 -22.49
C LEU A 39 -20.53 18.81 -21.43
N PHE A 40 -21.84 18.69 -21.69
CA PHE A 40 -22.77 18.03 -20.79
C PHE A 40 -22.56 16.52 -20.71
N ASN A 41 -22.19 15.86 -21.82
CA ASN A 41 -21.83 14.45 -21.82
C ASN A 41 -20.47 14.18 -21.19
N ILE A 42 -19.51 15.11 -21.32
CA ILE A 42 -18.22 15.05 -20.60
C ILE A 42 -18.43 15.25 -19.10
N SER A 43 -19.38 16.11 -18.68
CA SER A 43 -19.74 16.35 -17.27
C SER A 43 -20.61 15.25 -16.65
N ARG A 44 -21.28 14.44 -17.46
CA ARG A 44 -21.94 13.23 -16.96
C ARG A 44 -20.87 12.17 -16.73
N GLY A 45 -20.20 12.27 -15.59
CA GLY A 45 -19.41 11.16 -15.05
C GLY A 45 -20.30 9.91 -15.12
N LYS A 46 -19.73 8.81 -15.63
CA LYS A 46 -20.41 7.51 -15.64
C LYS A 46 -20.89 7.23 -14.22
N THR A 47 -22.19 7.35 -13.97
CA THR A 47 -22.78 6.96 -12.70
C THR A 47 -22.53 5.47 -12.54
N THR A 48 -21.53 5.14 -11.74
CA THR A 48 -21.32 3.75 -11.34
C THR A 48 -22.55 3.28 -10.60
N PRO A 49 -23.07 2.07 -10.91
CA PRO A 49 -24.22 1.54 -10.20
C PRO A 49 -23.97 1.60 -8.70
N GLN A 50 -24.85 2.26 -7.97
CA GLN A 50 -24.70 2.50 -6.54
C GLN A 50 -25.09 1.22 -5.78
N TYR A 51 -24.17 0.27 -5.72
CA TYR A 51 -24.30 -0.88 -4.85
C TYR A 51 -23.90 -0.47 -3.44
N ILE A 52 -24.73 -0.79 -2.49
CA ILE A 52 -24.51 -0.60 -1.07
C ILE A 52 -24.42 -1.99 -0.44
N SER A 53 -23.26 -2.32 0.14
CA SER A 53 -23.05 -3.61 0.81
C SER A 53 -23.79 -3.72 2.16
N GLY A 54 -24.23 -2.59 2.70
CA GLY A 54 -24.78 -2.48 4.05
C GLY A 54 -23.70 -2.52 5.15
N LYS A 55 -22.43 -2.58 4.77
CA LYS A 55 -21.28 -2.56 5.69
C LYS A 55 -20.40 -1.35 5.42
N ASN A 56 -19.91 -0.70 6.47
CA ASN A 56 -19.31 0.62 6.38
C ASN A 56 -17.94 0.69 7.06
N ILE A 57 -17.06 1.49 6.48
CA ILE A 57 -15.80 1.90 7.08
C ILE A 57 -15.96 3.32 7.60
N ILE A 58 -15.52 3.56 8.82
CA ILE A 58 -15.54 4.87 9.48
C ILE A 58 -14.12 5.44 9.41
N ILE A 59 -13.95 6.54 8.70
CA ILE A 59 -12.69 7.28 8.59
C ILE A 59 -12.81 8.50 9.49
N GLU A 60 -12.01 8.52 10.55
CA GLU A 60 -11.99 9.64 11.49
C GLU A 60 -10.69 10.42 11.33
N ASN A 61 -10.83 11.73 11.13
CA ASN A 61 -9.76 12.71 11.15
C ASN A 61 -10.00 13.70 12.30
N LYS A 62 -8.97 14.45 12.68
CA LYS A 62 -9.10 15.48 13.76
C LYS A 62 -10.28 16.46 13.59
N ARG A 63 -10.83 16.60 12.37
CA ARG A 63 -11.85 17.60 12.01
C ARG A 63 -13.11 17.04 11.37
N SER A 64 -13.12 15.75 11.02
CA SER A 64 -14.24 15.14 10.29
C SER A 64 -14.34 13.65 10.56
N LYS A 65 -15.57 13.15 10.49
CA LYS A 65 -15.91 11.73 10.50
C LYS A 65 -16.67 11.45 9.20
N GLU A 66 -16.13 10.54 8.40
CA GLU A 66 -16.70 10.10 7.13
C GLU A 66 -17.07 8.63 7.21
N THR A 67 -18.23 8.27 6.67
CA THR A 67 -18.66 6.87 6.56
C THR A 67 -18.74 6.49 5.09
N ILE A 68 -18.00 5.47 4.71
CA ILE A 68 -17.94 4.97 3.33
C ILE A 68 -18.32 3.48 3.29
N ASP A 69 -19.17 3.11 2.31
CA ASP A 69 -19.50 1.71 2.06
C ASP A 69 -18.23 0.90 1.72
N VAL A 70 -18.15 -0.36 2.20
CA VAL A 70 -16.97 -1.24 1.99
C VAL A 70 -16.63 -1.38 0.51
N GLU A 71 -17.61 -1.55 -0.38
CA GLU A 71 -17.34 -1.70 -1.82
C GLU A 71 -16.73 -0.44 -2.43
N LYS A 72 -17.09 0.73 -1.91
CA LYS A 72 -16.50 2.02 -2.31
C LYS A 72 -15.14 2.27 -1.68
N PHE A 73 -14.84 1.65 -0.53
CA PHE A 73 -13.55 1.78 0.16
C PHE A 73 -12.46 0.88 -0.45
N ILE A 74 -12.82 -0.30 -0.97
CA ILE A 74 -11.87 -1.27 -1.54
C ILE A 74 -10.91 -0.64 -2.56
N PRO A 75 -11.33 0.19 -3.55
CA PRO A 75 -10.40 0.83 -4.49
C PRO A 75 -9.28 1.65 -3.83
N TYR A 76 -9.57 2.33 -2.72
CA TYR A 76 -8.58 3.12 -1.99
C TYR A 76 -7.52 2.25 -1.32
N VAL A 77 -7.93 1.07 -0.81
CA VAL A 77 -7.00 0.06 -0.27
C VAL A 77 -6.17 -0.58 -1.38
N LEU A 78 -6.79 -0.94 -2.51
CA LEU A 78 -6.07 -1.50 -3.65
C LEU A 78 -4.95 -0.56 -4.11
N MET A 79 -5.22 0.74 -4.19
CA MET A 79 -4.23 1.73 -4.65
C MET A 79 -3.13 2.05 -3.63
N ALA A 80 -3.28 1.62 -2.38
CA ALA A 80 -2.20 1.64 -1.41
C ALA A 80 -1.29 0.40 -1.49
N GLN A 81 -1.77 -0.68 -2.12
CA GLN A 81 -1.09 -1.96 -2.19
C GLN A 81 -0.57 -2.30 -3.59
N MET A 82 -1.14 -1.72 -4.63
CA MET A 82 -0.91 -2.07 -6.03
C MET A 82 -0.87 -0.83 -6.93
N ASP A 83 -0.26 -0.98 -8.11
CA ASP A 83 -0.32 0.05 -9.15
C ASP A 83 -1.64 -0.06 -9.94
N GLU A 84 -2.16 1.09 -10.40
CA GLU A 84 -3.39 1.13 -11.20
C GLU A 84 -3.24 0.43 -12.57
N SER A 85 -2.02 0.24 -13.06
CA SER A 85 -1.72 -0.48 -14.29
C SER A 85 -1.70 -1.99 -14.14
N SER A 86 -1.79 -2.51 -12.91
CA SER A 86 -1.81 -3.95 -12.64
C SER A 86 -2.89 -4.69 -13.46
N PRO A 87 -2.64 -5.95 -13.86
CA PRO A 87 -3.61 -6.75 -14.60
C PRO A 87 -4.98 -6.79 -13.93
N LYS A 88 -6.06 -6.71 -14.72
CA LYS A 88 -7.43 -6.67 -14.19
C LYS A 88 -7.77 -7.86 -13.29
N GLU A 89 -7.31 -9.05 -13.65
CA GLU A 89 -7.58 -10.26 -12.88
C GLU A 89 -6.85 -10.24 -11.52
N LEU A 90 -5.65 -9.69 -11.49
CA LEU A 90 -4.91 -9.48 -10.24
C LEU A 90 -5.63 -8.47 -9.34
N LEU A 91 -6.11 -7.35 -9.88
CA LEU A 91 -6.90 -6.38 -9.13
C LEU A 91 -8.22 -6.98 -8.60
N LYS A 92 -8.89 -7.86 -9.36
CA LYS A 92 -10.08 -8.59 -8.91
C LYS A 92 -9.75 -9.58 -7.78
N ALA A 93 -8.66 -10.33 -7.90
CA ALA A 93 -8.22 -11.24 -6.85
C ALA A 93 -7.94 -10.47 -5.56
N GLN A 94 -7.16 -9.40 -5.64
CA GLN A 94 -6.84 -8.55 -4.49
C GLN A 94 -8.09 -7.87 -3.90
N ALA A 95 -9.05 -7.44 -4.72
CA ALA A 95 -10.33 -6.91 -4.23
C ALA A 95 -11.09 -7.95 -3.39
N THR A 96 -11.05 -9.22 -3.80
CA THR A 96 -11.66 -10.32 -3.03
C THR A 96 -10.94 -10.57 -1.72
N VAL A 97 -9.60 -10.53 -1.72
CA VAL A 97 -8.76 -10.64 -0.52
C VAL A 97 -9.05 -9.49 0.46
N VAL A 98 -9.01 -8.24 -0.02
CA VAL A 98 -9.29 -7.04 0.80
C VAL A 98 -10.69 -7.11 1.41
N ARG A 99 -11.71 -7.44 0.61
CA ARG A 99 -13.09 -7.59 1.09
C ARG A 99 -13.21 -8.67 2.16
N THR A 100 -12.56 -9.81 1.94
CA THR A 100 -12.55 -10.93 2.90
C THR A 100 -11.93 -10.51 4.21
N TYR A 101 -10.80 -9.81 4.17
CA TYR A 101 -10.13 -9.27 5.35
C TYR A 101 -11.04 -8.31 6.13
N ILE A 102 -11.67 -7.35 5.43
CA ILE A 102 -12.58 -6.38 6.04
C ILE A 102 -13.74 -7.11 6.73
N TYR A 103 -14.38 -8.05 6.04
CA TYR A 103 -15.53 -8.78 6.60
C TYR A 103 -15.14 -9.68 7.76
N GLN A 104 -13.98 -10.31 7.70
CA GLN A 104 -13.45 -11.13 8.79
C GLN A 104 -13.17 -10.28 10.04
N LYS A 105 -12.51 -9.11 9.86
CA LYS A 105 -12.24 -8.17 10.96
C LYS A 105 -13.49 -7.54 11.54
N MET A 106 -14.46 -7.24 10.70
CA MET A 106 -15.75 -6.64 11.10
C MET A 106 -16.63 -7.63 11.86
N GLY A 107 -16.51 -8.93 11.59
CA GLY A 107 -17.32 -9.96 12.23
C GLY A 107 -18.81 -9.73 12.02
N ASN A 108 -19.57 -9.69 13.12
CA ASN A 108 -21.01 -9.47 13.10
C ASN A 108 -21.40 -7.98 13.02
N SER A 109 -20.46 -7.05 13.18
CA SER A 109 -20.70 -5.62 13.07
C SER A 109 -21.04 -5.20 11.62
N ASN A 110 -21.75 -4.09 11.47
CA ASN A 110 -21.97 -3.46 10.18
C ASN A 110 -21.03 -2.27 9.92
N SER A 111 -20.11 -1.99 10.86
CA SER A 111 -19.11 -0.94 10.68
C SER A 111 -17.84 -1.24 11.47
N ILE A 112 -16.72 -0.70 10.98
CA ILE A 112 -15.41 -0.75 11.63
C ILE A 112 -14.64 0.54 11.35
N GLY A 113 -13.83 1.00 12.30
CA GLY A 113 -12.92 2.13 12.11
C GLY A 113 -11.76 1.77 11.15
N ALA A 114 -11.40 2.69 10.27
CA ALA A 114 -10.28 2.50 9.34
C ALA A 114 -8.95 2.25 10.09
N VAL A 115 -8.74 2.91 11.24
CA VAL A 115 -7.57 2.70 12.11
C VAL A 115 -7.59 1.30 12.73
N GLU A 116 -8.74 0.88 13.25
CA GLU A 116 -8.94 -0.45 13.83
C GLU A 116 -8.75 -1.56 12.77
N LEU A 117 -9.21 -1.30 11.54
CA LEU A 117 -9.03 -2.22 10.42
C LEU A 117 -7.54 -2.49 10.12
N GLY A 118 -6.68 -1.47 10.31
CA GLY A 118 -5.23 -1.60 10.15
C GLY A 118 -4.76 -1.83 8.71
N LEU A 119 -5.61 -1.61 7.71
CA LEU A 119 -5.22 -1.66 6.29
C LEU A 119 -4.75 -0.29 5.82
N PRO A 120 -3.61 -0.20 5.10
CA PRO A 120 -3.22 1.03 4.44
C PRO A 120 -4.22 1.35 3.32
N PHE A 121 -4.57 2.61 3.17
CA PHE A 121 -5.40 3.12 2.07
C PHE A 121 -4.94 4.49 1.63
N CYS A 122 -5.17 4.82 0.37
CA CYS A 122 -4.94 6.15 -0.17
C CYS A 122 -6.18 7.03 0.04
N THR A 123 -6.00 8.30 0.36
CA THR A 123 -7.10 9.27 0.33
C THR A 123 -7.42 9.72 -1.09
N LYS A 124 -8.60 10.31 -1.30
CA LYS A 124 -8.98 10.91 -2.60
C LYS A 124 -7.92 11.91 -3.08
N ASN A 125 -7.43 12.79 -2.21
CA ASN A 125 -6.44 13.80 -2.58
C ASN A 125 -5.10 13.18 -2.98
N GLN A 126 -4.61 12.18 -2.24
CA GLN A 126 -3.39 11.45 -2.60
C GLN A 126 -3.51 10.77 -3.97
N LEU A 127 -4.66 10.18 -4.30
CA LEU A 127 -4.89 9.56 -5.61
C LEU A 127 -4.99 10.60 -6.73
N LYS A 128 -5.66 11.73 -6.48
CA LYS A 128 -5.73 12.83 -7.44
C LYS A 128 -4.34 13.34 -7.80
N GLU A 129 -3.53 13.65 -6.79
CA GLU A 129 -2.16 14.14 -6.98
C GLU A 129 -1.30 13.11 -7.72
N ARG A 130 -1.27 11.84 -7.25
CA ARG A 130 -0.48 10.77 -7.84
C ARG A 130 -0.83 10.51 -9.31
N TRP A 131 -2.11 10.38 -9.63
CA TRP A 131 -2.56 10.08 -10.99
C TRP A 131 -2.44 11.28 -11.93
N PHE A 132 -2.68 12.48 -11.42
CA PHE A 132 -2.51 13.68 -12.21
C PHE A 132 -1.03 13.93 -12.55
N GLU A 133 -0.13 13.73 -11.60
CA GLU A 133 1.31 13.84 -11.83
C GLU A 133 1.79 12.82 -12.88
N LYS A 134 1.41 11.56 -12.73
CA LYS A 134 1.74 10.50 -13.70
C LYS A 134 1.20 10.81 -15.10
N TYR A 135 -0.03 11.34 -15.18
CA TYR A 135 -0.65 11.75 -16.43
C TYR A 135 0.07 12.95 -17.06
N ARG A 136 0.42 13.94 -16.26
CA ARG A 136 1.17 15.13 -16.67
C ARG A 136 2.54 14.77 -17.23
N LEU A 137 3.26 13.86 -16.60
CA LEU A 137 4.55 13.35 -17.08
C LEU A 137 4.40 12.61 -18.40
N LYS A 138 3.35 11.82 -18.58
CA LYS A 138 3.06 11.10 -19.83
C LYS A 138 2.77 12.05 -20.99
N GLU A 139 2.11 13.16 -20.73
CA GLU A 139 1.77 14.18 -21.73
C GLU A 139 2.87 15.27 -21.87
N ALA A 140 4.01 15.11 -21.18
CA ALA A 140 5.11 16.06 -21.25
C ALA A 140 5.58 16.28 -22.70
N GLY A 141 5.79 17.55 -23.08
CA GLY A 141 6.16 17.92 -24.45
C GLY A 141 4.99 18.08 -25.42
N THR A 142 3.76 17.73 -25.04
CA THR A 142 2.56 18.01 -25.85
C THR A 142 1.90 19.34 -25.46
N ALA A 143 1.11 19.95 -26.37
CA ALA A 143 0.31 21.13 -26.06
C ALA A 143 -0.63 20.90 -24.87
N LYS A 144 -1.13 19.68 -24.71
CA LYS A 144 -1.98 19.25 -23.60
C LYS A 144 -1.21 19.21 -22.28
N GLY A 145 0.03 18.71 -22.29
CA GLY A 145 0.91 18.74 -21.12
C GLY A 145 1.26 20.15 -20.68
N VAL A 146 1.53 21.05 -21.63
CA VAL A 146 1.74 22.48 -21.34
C VAL A 146 0.50 23.10 -20.69
N PHE A 147 -0.70 22.83 -21.23
CA PHE A 147 -1.97 23.32 -20.65
C PHE A 147 -2.16 22.82 -19.21
N TYR A 148 -1.93 21.54 -18.92
CA TYR A 148 -2.05 20.98 -17.58
C TYR A 148 -1.02 21.57 -16.60
N ASN A 149 0.20 21.80 -17.05
CA ASN A 149 1.25 22.41 -16.24
C ASN A 149 0.91 23.85 -15.82
N LEU A 150 0.29 24.61 -16.73
CA LEU A 150 -0.06 26.03 -16.50
C LEU A 150 -1.33 26.20 -15.66
N THR A 151 -2.31 25.32 -15.81
CA THR A 151 -3.66 25.51 -15.25
C THR A 151 -4.00 24.59 -14.08
N GLY A 152 -3.34 23.45 -13.98
CA GLY A 152 -3.75 22.37 -13.06
C GLY A 152 -5.13 21.77 -13.38
N ILE A 153 -5.80 22.26 -14.44
CA ILE A 153 -7.12 21.79 -14.85
C ILE A 153 -7.01 20.37 -15.40
N GLY A 154 -7.92 19.48 -14.96
CA GLY A 154 -7.97 18.09 -15.41
C GLY A 154 -7.70 17.05 -14.34
N SER A 155 -7.21 17.45 -13.16
CA SER A 155 -6.94 16.50 -12.06
C SER A 155 -8.17 15.72 -11.61
N GLU A 156 -9.34 16.37 -11.54
CA GLU A 156 -10.61 15.70 -11.20
C GLU A 156 -11.01 14.71 -12.30
N SER A 157 -10.92 15.09 -13.58
CA SER A 157 -11.27 14.22 -14.70
C SER A 157 -10.35 12.99 -14.77
N VAL A 158 -9.04 13.15 -14.54
CA VAL A 158 -8.10 12.03 -14.45
C VAL A 158 -8.47 11.10 -13.30
N TYR A 159 -8.75 11.67 -12.13
CA TYR A 159 -9.18 10.91 -10.95
C TYR A 159 -10.47 10.12 -11.23
N GLU A 160 -11.52 10.76 -11.73
CA GLU A 160 -12.82 10.12 -11.98
C GLU A 160 -12.70 8.99 -13.01
N ASN A 161 -11.89 9.16 -14.05
CA ASN A 161 -11.66 8.13 -15.05
C ASN A 161 -10.95 6.89 -14.46
N GLN A 162 -9.90 7.08 -13.68
CA GLN A 162 -9.17 5.98 -13.04
C GLN A 162 -10.03 5.30 -11.97
N MET A 163 -10.72 6.07 -11.15
CA MET A 163 -11.60 5.54 -10.11
C MET A 163 -12.79 4.76 -10.71
N SER A 164 -13.40 5.26 -11.79
CA SER A 164 -14.46 4.55 -12.50
C SER A 164 -14.00 3.20 -13.02
N ARG A 165 -12.78 3.12 -13.57
CA ARG A 165 -12.17 1.85 -14.00
C ARG A 165 -11.98 0.88 -12.83
N LEU A 166 -11.50 1.36 -11.68
CA LEU A 166 -11.31 0.53 -10.49
C LEU A 166 -12.66 0.03 -9.93
N TRP A 167 -13.67 0.88 -9.89
CA TRP A 167 -15.01 0.47 -9.47
C TRP A 167 -15.61 -0.59 -10.41
N ASP A 168 -15.41 -0.47 -11.73
CA ASP A 168 -15.83 -1.53 -12.67
C ASP A 168 -15.15 -2.87 -12.34
N ILE A 169 -13.85 -2.85 -12.04
CA ILE A 169 -13.08 -4.06 -11.68
C ILE A 169 -13.59 -4.66 -10.35
N VAL A 170 -13.73 -3.84 -9.30
CA VAL A 170 -14.17 -4.28 -7.98
C VAL A 170 -15.60 -4.82 -8.04
N SER A 171 -16.48 -4.18 -8.81
CA SER A 171 -17.87 -4.58 -8.97
C SER A 171 -18.05 -6.01 -9.52
N LYS A 172 -17.11 -6.50 -10.34
CA LYS A 172 -17.13 -7.86 -10.89
C LYS A 172 -16.88 -8.96 -9.85
N THR A 173 -16.33 -8.59 -8.70
CA THR A 173 -16.13 -9.49 -7.55
C THR A 173 -17.02 -9.16 -6.36
N ARG A 174 -18.03 -8.32 -6.56
CA ARG A 174 -18.95 -7.84 -5.52
C ARG A 174 -19.47 -8.96 -4.64
N GLY A 175 -19.41 -8.76 -3.33
CA GLY A 175 -19.91 -9.70 -2.32
C GLY A 175 -19.12 -11.02 -2.25
N LYS A 176 -18.15 -11.27 -3.13
CA LYS A 176 -17.33 -12.49 -3.07
C LYS A 176 -16.30 -12.38 -1.96
N VAL A 177 -16.30 -13.39 -1.07
CA VAL A 177 -15.35 -13.54 0.03
C VAL A 177 -14.78 -14.96 0.03
N LEU A 178 -13.58 -15.10 0.58
CA LEU A 178 -12.93 -16.41 0.72
C LEU A 178 -13.43 -17.08 1.99
N LYS A 179 -13.76 -18.37 1.88
CA LYS A 179 -14.24 -19.19 3.00
C LYS A 179 -13.48 -20.50 3.07
N TYR A 180 -13.29 -20.98 4.28
CA TYR A 180 -12.81 -22.33 4.56
C TYR A 180 -13.71 -23.00 5.59
N LYS A 181 -14.18 -24.22 5.31
CA LYS A 181 -15.15 -24.96 6.15
C LYS A 181 -16.36 -24.08 6.55
N GLY A 182 -16.89 -23.28 5.58
CA GLY A 182 -18.06 -22.42 5.76
C GLY A 182 -17.81 -21.07 6.45
N LYS A 183 -16.65 -20.86 7.11
CA LYS A 183 -16.28 -19.59 7.80
C LYS A 183 -15.46 -18.69 6.91
N ILE A 184 -15.65 -17.38 7.04
CA ILE A 184 -14.79 -16.38 6.38
C ILE A 184 -13.38 -16.49 6.97
N VAL A 185 -12.38 -16.61 6.10
CA VAL A 185 -10.97 -16.77 6.50
C VAL A 185 -10.31 -15.40 6.76
N LEU A 186 -9.20 -15.39 7.50
CA LEU A 186 -8.25 -14.28 7.52
C LEU A 186 -7.31 -14.43 6.31
N PRO A 187 -7.49 -13.65 5.25
CA PRO A 187 -6.73 -13.82 4.01
C PRO A 187 -5.36 -13.14 4.16
N LEU A 188 -4.39 -13.87 4.67
CA LEU A 188 -3.02 -13.39 4.75
C LEU A 188 -2.41 -13.33 3.34
N PHE A 189 -1.70 -12.25 3.06
CA PHE A 189 -0.94 -12.06 1.82
C PHE A 189 0.35 -11.30 2.09
N HIS A 190 1.32 -11.43 1.20
CA HIS A 190 2.60 -10.75 1.25
C HIS A 190 2.97 -10.29 -0.17
N GLN A 191 3.95 -9.42 -0.28
CA GLN A 191 4.33 -8.87 -1.57
C GLN A 191 5.16 -9.86 -2.38
N THR A 192 6.18 -10.48 -1.78
CA THR A 192 7.13 -11.36 -2.45
C THR A 192 7.58 -12.43 -1.47
N SER A 193 7.45 -13.71 -1.84
CA SER A 193 7.97 -14.82 -1.04
C SER A 193 9.49 -14.99 -1.25
N ASN A 194 10.11 -15.90 -0.49
CA ASN A 194 11.50 -16.31 -0.76
C ASN A 194 11.61 -17.38 -1.87
N GLY A 195 10.58 -17.52 -2.69
CA GLY A 195 10.40 -18.57 -3.70
C GLY A 195 9.37 -19.63 -3.28
N ASN A 196 8.91 -19.60 -2.02
CA ASN A 196 7.85 -20.47 -1.51
C ASN A 196 7.05 -19.77 -0.42
N THR A 197 5.73 -19.96 -0.41
CA THR A 197 4.91 -19.51 0.72
C THR A 197 5.00 -20.48 1.90
N ARG A 198 4.72 -19.99 3.10
CA ARG A 198 4.74 -20.77 4.34
C ARG A 198 3.45 -21.58 4.48
N ASP A 199 3.56 -22.76 5.11
CA ASP A 199 2.41 -23.57 5.51
C ASP A 199 1.76 -23.01 6.77
N GLY A 200 0.50 -22.57 6.65
CA GLY A 200 -0.24 -21.96 7.75
C GLY A 200 -0.53 -22.92 8.88
N ASN A 201 -0.91 -24.17 8.58
CA ASN A 201 -1.19 -25.18 9.60
C ASN A 201 0.02 -25.41 10.51
N LYS A 202 1.20 -25.57 9.93
CA LYS A 202 2.43 -25.85 10.67
C LYS A 202 2.95 -24.69 11.49
N ASN A 203 2.70 -23.47 11.02
CA ASN A 203 3.30 -22.27 11.61
C ASN A 203 2.32 -21.44 12.44
N LEU A 204 1.00 -21.51 12.16
CA LEU A 204 -0.05 -20.70 12.78
C LEU A 204 -1.14 -21.54 13.46
N GLY A 205 -1.16 -22.85 13.19
CA GLY A 205 -2.13 -23.78 13.76
C GLY A 205 -3.24 -24.22 12.80
N GLU A 206 -4.10 -25.12 13.26
CA GLU A 206 -5.08 -25.84 12.46
C GLU A 206 -6.10 -24.93 11.75
N ASP A 207 -6.47 -23.82 12.41
CA ASP A 207 -7.39 -22.83 11.82
C ASP A 207 -6.87 -22.19 10.52
N TYR A 208 -5.56 -22.27 10.27
CA TYR A 208 -4.89 -21.75 9.08
C TYR A 208 -4.55 -22.84 8.05
N SER A 209 -5.18 -24.00 8.13
CA SER A 209 -4.92 -25.14 7.21
C SER A 209 -5.27 -24.84 5.75
N TYR A 210 -5.97 -23.76 5.47
CA TYR A 210 -6.24 -23.26 4.11
C TYR A 210 -5.02 -22.56 3.48
N LEU A 211 -4.04 -22.10 4.27
CA LEU A 211 -2.79 -21.54 3.77
C LEU A 211 -1.78 -22.66 3.52
N LYS A 212 -1.80 -23.19 2.31
CA LYS A 212 -0.83 -24.22 1.89
C LYS A 212 0.47 -23.56 1.41
N SER A 213 1.59 -24.24 1.61
CA SER A 213 2.83 -23.84 0.98
C SER A 213 2.73 -24.01 -0.55
N VAL A 214 3.06 -22.96 -1.28
CA VAL A 214 3.04 -22.90 -2.74
C VAL A 214 4.41 -22.42 -3.24
N LYS A 215 4.89 -23.01 -4.33
CA LYS A 215 6.10 -22.59 -5.02
C LYS A 215 5.80 -21.35 -5.86
N CYS A 216 6.61 -20.30 -5.68
CA CYS A 216 6.48 -18.99 -6.32
C CYS A 216 7.83 -18.61 -6.94
N GLU A 217 8.26 -19.32 -7.98
CA GLU A 217 9.59 -19.13 -8.60
C GLU A 217 9.80 -17.72 -9.17
N SER A 218 8.74 -17.10 -9.69
CA SER A 218 8.78 -15.74 -10.24
C SER A 218 9.19 -14.70 -9.19
N ASP A 219 8.87 -14.93 -7.91
CA ASP A 219 9.17 -14.01 -6.83
C ASP A 219 10.66 -13.73 -6.68
N ILE A 220 11.51 -14.73 -7.01
CA ILE A 220 12.98 -14.62 -6.91
C ILE A 220 13.53 -13.57 -7.89
N SER A 221 12.83 -13.31 -8.98
CA SER A 221 13.22 -12.36 -10.02
C SER A 221 12.64 -10.96 -9.79
N GLU A 222 11.79 -10.79 -8.77
CA GLU A 222 11.14 -9.51 -8.50
C GLU A 222 12.12 -8.46 -7.95
N SER A 223 11.91 -7.20 -8.37
CA SER A 223 12.64 -6.08 -7.82
C SER A 223 12.35 -5.95 -6.32
N GLY A 224 13.40 -5.90 -5.49
CA GLY A 224 13.25 -5.86 -4.03
C GLY A 224 13.12 -7.25 -3.38
N TYR A 225 13.31 -8.35 -4.12
CA TYR A 225 13.45 -9.69 -3.54
C TYR A 225 14.57 -9.75 -2.49
N LEU A 226 15.71 -9.14 -2.77
CA LEU A 226 16.80 -8.99 -1.81
C LEU A 226 16.70 -7.65 -1.09
N GLY A 227 16.70 -7.69 0.23
CA GLY A 227 16.83 -6.52 1.09
C GLY A 227 18.12 -6.63 1.90
N ILE A 228 18.88 -5.54 1.98
CA ILE A 228 20.12 -5.50 2.76
C ILE A 228 20.04 -4.33 3.72
N LYS A 229 20.32 -4.58 4.99
CA LYS A 229 20.45 -3.54 6.02
C LYS A 229 21.76 -3.70 6.77
N TYR A 230 22.37 -2.57 7.09
CA TYR A 230 23.60 -2.49 7.87
C TYR A 230 23.30 -1.85 9.21
N PHE A 231 23.88 -2.40 10.27
CA PHE A 231 23.73 -1.89 11.63
C PHE A 231 25.08 -1.85 12.32
N SER A 232 25.40 -0.74 12.97
CA SER A 232 26.39 -0.79 14.02
C SER A 232 25.83 -1.60 15.20
N ILE A 233 26.71 -2.16 16.04
CA ILE A 233 26.27 -2.92 17.24
C ILE A 233 25.32 -2.07 18.11
N ASN A 234 25.71 -0.83 18.35
CA ASN A 234 24.90 0.08 19.19
C ASN A 234 23.51 0.35 18.60
N GLU A 235 23.42 0.55 17.29
CA GLU A 235 22.14 0.75 16.62
C GLU A 235 21.27 -0.51 16.68
N PHE A 236 21.87 -1.68 16.43
CA PHE A 236 21.20 -2.97 16.51
C PHE A 236 20.60 -3.20 17.91
N LEU A 237 21.43 -3.06 18.95
CA LEU A 237 20.98 -3.24 20.34
C LEU A 237 19.91 -2.23 20.75
N LYS A 238 20.09 -0.95 20.40
CA LYS A 238 19.11 0.10 20.70
C LYS A 238 17.76 -0.14 20.03
N LYS A 239 17.75 -0.66 18.80
CA LYS A 239 16.51 -1.02 18.11
C LYS A 239 15.80 -2.19 18.80
N LEU A 240 16.53 -3.20 19.26
CA LEU A 240 15.98 -4.32 20.01
C LEU A 240 15.43 -3.86 21.38
N GLU A 241 16.16 -3.03 22.10
CA GLU A 241 15.77 -2.48 23.40
C GLU A 241 14.44 -1.69 23.33
N LYS A 242 14.25 -0.91 22.25
CA LYS A 242 12.98 -0.19 22.02
C LYS A 242 11.75 -1.11 21.97
N TYR A 243 11.93 -2.37 21.64
CA TYR A 243 10.90 -3.41 21.64
C TYR A 243 10.92 -4.27 22.89
N GLY A 244 11.63 -3.82 23.95
CA GLY A 244 11.73 -4.56 25.21
C GLY A 244 12.64 -5.79 25.14
N ILE A 245 13.48 -5.90 24.11
CA ILE A 245 14.41 -7.02 23.92
C ILE A 245 15.77 -6.60 24.49
N ILE A 246 16.07 -7.06 25.70
CA ILE A 246 17.35 -6.79 26.37
C ILE A 246 18.32 -7.96 26.07
N VAL A 247 19.40 -7.66 25.34
CA VAL A 247 20.39 -8.68 24.92
C VAL A 247 21.45 -8.92 26.00
N TYR A 248 21.72 -7.90 26.81
CA TYR A 248 22.69 -7.98 27.90
C TYR A 248 22.04 -7.56 29.22
N GLU A 249 21.77 -8.50 30.12
CA GLU A 249 21.55 -8.17 31.52
C GLU A 249 22.90 -7.84 32.19
N ASN A 250 23.05 -6.57 32.52
CA ASN A 250 23.98 -6.02 33.53
C ASN A 250 25.35 -6.73 33.75
N LYS A 251 26.23 -6.67 32.77
CA LYS A 251 27.69 -6.65 33.06
C LYS A 251 28.25 -5.21 33.11
N LYS A 252 27.40 -4.19 33.02
CA LYS A 252 27.84 -2.78 33.09
C LYS A 252 28.47 -2.40 34.43
N GLU A 253 28.18 -3.09 35.51
CA GLU A 253 28.75 -2.74 36.83
C GLU A 253 30.16 -3.25 37.06
N LYS A 254 30.62 -4.28 36.33
CA LYS A 254 32.00 -4.78 36.52
C LYS A 254 33.07 -4.21 35.59
N PHE A 255 32.67 -3.57 34.49
CA PHE A 255 33.61 -3.00 33.52
C PHE A 255 34.01 -1.55 33.81
N ASN A 256 33.10 -0.77 34.46
CA ASN A 256 33.35 0.66 34.67
C ASN A 256 34.25 1.02 35.86
N GLU A 257 34.45 0.13 36.81
CA GLU A 257 35.27 0.46 37.99
C GLU A 257 36.79 0.17 37.82
N LYS A 258 37.16 -0.71 36.90
CA LYS A 258 38.58 -1.00 36.64
C LYS A 258 39.23 -0.22 35.48
N GLU A 259 38.43 0.34 34.56
CA GLU A 259 38.99 1.02 33.40
C GLU A 259 39.08 2.54 33.52
N GLN A 260 38.47 3.17 34.52
CA GLN A 260 38.67 4.62 34.76
C GLN A 260 40.04 4.98 35.31
N PHE A 261 40.80 4.05 35.78
CA PHE A 261 42.12 4.35 36.39
C PHE A 261 43.33 4.28 35.43
N ASN A 262 43.18 3.71 34.22
CA ASN A 262 44.27 3.49 33.30
C ASN A 262 44.21 4.18 31.93
N LYS A 263 43.20 5.05 31.66
CA LYS A 263 43.09 5.78 30.38
C LYS A 263 43.58 7.22 30.45
N LYS A 264 44.84 7.41 30.88
CA LYS A 264 45.65 8.56 30.48
C LYS A 264 46.96 7.98 29.94
N GLN A 265 47.00 7.63 28.67
CA GLN A 265 48.09 7.71 27.72
C GLN A 265 47.89 6.73 26.54
N GLN A 266 47.84 7.35 25.33
CA GLN A 266 48.03 6.72 24.02
C GLN A 266 47.10 5.55 23.67
N SER A 267 45.92 5.83 23.17
CA SER A 267 45.09 4.88 22.43
C SER A 267 45.51 4.88 20.96
N ASN A 268 46.23 3.86 20.53
CA ASN A 268 46.43 3.56 19.12
C ASN A 268 45.12 3.16 18.48
N GLU A 269 44.76 3.76 17.31
CA GLU A 269 43.56 3.42 16.53
C GLU A 269 43.41 1.92 16.25
N LYS A 270 44.49 1.17 16.18
CA LYS A 270 44.52 -0.29 16.05
C LYS A 270 43.91 -1.05 17.23
N GLN A 271 44.09 -0.58 18.47
CA GLN A 271 43.51 -1.24 19.66
C GLN A 271 41.96 -1.04 19.73
N GLN A 272 41.48 0.17 19.41
CA GLN A 272 40.07 0.41 19.30
C GLN A 272 39.40 -0.37 18.16
N PHE A 273 40.14 -0.66 17.09
CA PHE A 273 39.66 -1.46 15.96
C PHE A 273 39.48 -2.93 16.39
N ASN A 274 40.43 -3.50 17.08
CA ASN A 274 40.40 -4.89 17.54
C ASN A 274 39.32 -5.14 18.64
N GLU A 275 39.10 -4.19 19.55
CA GLU A 275 38.06 -4.31 20.59
C GLU A 275 36.67 -4.32 19.99
N LYS A 276 36.37 -3.44 19.02
CA LYS A 276 35.06 -3.41 18.32
C LYS A 276 34.83 -4.64 17.44
N GLU A 277 35.88 -5.22 16.91
CA GLU A 277 35.79 -6.42 16.10
C GLU A 277 35.47 -7.66 16.96
N GLN A 278 36.07 -7.77 18.15
CA GLN A 278 35.74 -8.80 19.13
C GLN A 278 34.28 -8.72 19.61
N ASP A 279 33.72 -7.52 19.77
CA ASP A 279 32.34 -7.32 20.17
C ASP A 279 31.34 -7.85 19.10
N ILE A 280 31.64 -7.72 17.80
CA ILE A 280 30.81 -8.24 16.72
C ILE A 280 30.80 -9.77 16.73
N ASP A 281 31.97 -10.40 16.83
CA ASP A 281 32.09 -11.85 16.83
C ASP A 281 31.43 -12.46 18.08
N GLN A 282 31.53 -11.81 19.25
CA GLN A 282 30.84 -12.20 20.45
C GLN A 282 29.31 -12.12 20.28
N LEU A 283 28.83 -11.03 19.67
CA LEU A 283 27.39 -10.86 19.41
C LEU A 283 26.87 -11.96 18.47
N LEU A 284 27.59 -12.23 17.37
CA LEU A 284 27.21 -13.29 16.43
C LEU A 284 27.21 -14.68 17.08
N ASN A 285 28.18 -14.97 17.94
CA ASN A 285 28.30 -16.25 18.64
C ASN A 285 27.16 -16.52 19.65
N ILE A 286 26.53 -15.48 20.18
CA ILE A 286 25.36 -15.63 21.07
C ILE A 286 24.03 -15.60 20.32
N MET A 287 24.04 -15.38 19.00
CA MET A 287 22.85 -15.42 18.15
C MET A 287 22.62 -16.82 17.59
N ASP A 288 21.41 -17.35 17.80
CA ASP A 288 20.98 -18.59 17.18
C ASP A 288 19.76 -18.30 16.26
N THR A 289 19.99 -18.38 14.97
CA THR A 289 18.99 -18.21 13.91
C THR A 289 18.57 -19.53 13.26
N THR A 290 18.88 -20.68 13.89
CA THR A 290 18.65 -22.02 13.30
C THR A 290 17.18 -22.44 13.33
N ASN A 291 16.37 -21.87 14.24
CA ASN A 291 14.97 -22.21 14.34
C ASN A 291 14.14 -21.56 13.20
N LYS A 292 14.26 -22.19 12.03
CA LYS A 292 13.54 -21.79 10.79
C LYS A 292 12.52 -22.87 10.42
N ASP A 293 11.46 -22.46 9.72
CA ASP A 293 10.55 -23.43 9.12
C ASP A 293 11.16 -24.10 7.87
N LYS A 294 10.42 -25.07 7.31
CA LYS A 294 10.91 -25.83 6.15
C LYS A 294 11.17 -24.95 4.91
N MET A 295 10.61 -23.75 4.86
CA MET A 295 10.80 -22.80 3.76
C MET A 295 11.89 -21.76 4.06
N GLY A 296 12.60 -21.90 5.21
CA GLY A 296 13.72 -21.03 5.60
C GLY A 296 13.32 -19.73 6.28
N TYR A 297 12.06 -19.55 6.63
CA TYR A 297 11.61 -18.39 7.40
C TYR A 297 11.87 -18.57 8.90
N LEU A 298 12.42 -17.57 9.53
CA LEU A 298 12.75 -17.56 10.95
C LEU A 298 11.47 -17.66 11.81
N ILE A 299 11.38 -18.69 12.63
CA ILE A 299 10.29 -18.87 13.61
C ILE A 299 10.65 -18.11 14.89
N THR A 300 11.82 -18.39 15.44
CA THR A 300 12.37 -17.68 16.60
C THR A 300 13.86 -17.46 16.44
N ILE A 301 14.36 -16.42 17.09
CA ILE A 301 15.79 -16.17 17.27
C ILE A 301 16.11 -16.16 18.75
N LYS A 302 17.25 -16.73 19.12
CA LYS A 302 17.81 -16.62 20.46
C LYS A 302 19.03 -15.69 20.39
N ILE A 303 19.11 -14.72 21.30
CA ILE A 303 20.25 -13.79 21.43
C ILE A 303 20.65 -13.80 22.91
N GLY A 304 21.77 -14.44 23.20
CA GLY A 304 22.14 -14.78 24.58
C GLY A 304 21.07 -15.66 25.23
N ASP A 305 20.50 -15.23 26.34
CA ASP A 305 19.43 -15.97 27.04
C ASP A 305 18.02 -15.58 26.59
N THR A 306 17.90 -14.51 25.78
CA THR A 306 16.61 -13.99 25.33
C THR A 306 16.16 -14.68 24.06
N LYS A 307 14.98 -15.32 24.10
CA LYS A 307 14.31 -15.93 22.92
C LYS A 307 13.11 -15.09 22.51
N ILE A 308 13.05 -14.70 21.24
CA ILE A 308 11.97 -13.89 20.67
C ILE A 308 11.44 -14.50 19.38
N SER A 309 10.21 -14.12 19.00
CA SER A 309 9.66 -14.54 17.71
C SER A 309 10.38 -13.85 16.55
N GLY A 310 10.51 -14.55 15.42
CA GLY A 310 11.06 -13.96 14.21
C GLY A 310 10.31 -12.70 13.78
N ASP A 311 8.99 -12.66 13.95
CA ASP A 311 8.19 -11.48 13.58
C ASP A 311 8.49 -10.26 14.49
N MET A 312 8.71 -10.47 15.78
CA MET A 312 9.16 -9.41 16.69
C MET A 312 10.54 -8.89 16.30
N PHE A 313 11.48 -9.80 16.00
CA PHE A 313 12.81 -9.44 15.52
C PHE A 313 12.75 -8.65 14.20
N ARG A 314 11.96 -9.13 13.24
CA ARG A 314 11.74 -8.45 11.97
C ARG A 314 11.21 -7.03 12.15
N LYS A 315 10.19 -6.85 13.00
CA LYS A 315 9.60 -5.54 13.30
C LYS A 315 10.57 -4.61 14.01
N ALA A 316 11.31 -5.12 14.99
CA ALA A 316 12.28 -4.32 15.76
C ALA A 316 13.37 -3.71 14.86
N LEU A 317 13.84 -4.47 13.88
CA LEU A 317 14.87 -4.03 12.96
C LEU A 317 14.32 -3.49 11.63
N ASP A 318 12.98 -3.44 11.48
CA ASP A 318 12.31 -3.01 10.27
C ASP A 318 12.80 -3.78 9.03
N LEU A 319 12.91 -5.12 9.15
CA LEU A 319 13.37 -5.99 8.07
C LEU A 319 12.25 -6.30 7.08
N ASN A 320 12.61 -6.48 5.81
CA ASN A 320 11.64 -6.76 4.75
C ASN A 320 10.99 -8.13 4.90
N SER A 321 11.73 -9.15 5.38
CA SER A 321 11.28 -10.54 5.44
C SER A 321 11.76 -11.23 6.70
N LEU A 322 11.18 -12.42 6.97
CA LEU A 322 11.63 -13.40 7.97
C LEU A 322 12.66 -14.40 7.43
N CYS A 323 12.90 -14.43 6.12
CA CYS A 323 13.97 -15.22 5.53
C CYS A 323 15.25 -14.39 5.58
N ILE A 324 16.05 -14.59 6.62
CA ILE A 324 17.19 -13.74 6.96
C ILE A 324 18.49 -14.53 7.02
N ASP A 325 19.58 -13.84 6.64
CA ASP A 325 20.96 -14.21 6.91
C ASP A 325 21.66 -13.02 7.59
N ILE A 326 22.46 -13.28 8.63
CA ILE A 326 23.16 -12.25 9.41
C ILE A 326 24.64 -12.53 9.32
N ASP A 327 25.41 -11.55 8.87
CA ASP A 327 26.84 -11.63 8.68
C ASP A 327 27.56 -10.45 9.34
N LYS A 328 28.83 -10.65 9.68
CA LYS A 328 29.76 -9.56 9.98
C LYS A 328 30.05 -8.77 8.70
N TYR A 329 29.99 -7.47 8.79
CA TYR A 329 30.34 -6.59 7.69
C TYR A 329 31.02 -5.32 8.23
N GLU A 330 32.26 -5.11 7.84
CA GLU A 330 33.08 -4.01 8.37
C GLU A 330 33.06 -3.95 9.92
N LYS A 331 32.58 -2.83 10.46
CA LYS A 331 32.48 -2.58 11.92
C LYS A 331 31.06 -2.83 12.47
N GLY A 332 30.29 -3.68 11.81
CA GLY A 332 28.90 -3.93 12.19
C GLY A 332 28.32 -5.22 11.63
N LEU A 333 27.02 -5.28 11.60
CA LEU A 333 26.24 -6.41 11.10
C LEU A 333 25.60 -6.05 9.76
N ARG A 334 25.65 -6.99 8.82
CA ARG A 334 24.83 -6.99 7.61
C ARG A 334 23.71 -8.00 7.78
N ILE A 335 22.48 -7.56 7.60
CA ILE A 335 21.32 -8.44 7.57
C ILE A 335 20.77 -8.46 6.15
N THR A 336 20.83 -9.62 5.52
CA THR A 336 20.26 -9.87 4.20
C THR A 336 18.90 -10.55 4.35
N THR A 337 17.88 -10.04 3.66
CA THR A 337 16.54 -10.63 3.65
C THR A 337 16.16 -11.08 2.24
N LYS A 338 15.42 -12.20 2.12
CA LYS A 338 14.88 -12.72 0.88
C LYS A 338 13.35 -12.65 0.93
N GLY A 339 12.73 -12.02 -0.08
CA GLY A 339 11.30 -11.76 -0.11
C GLY A 339 10.88 -10.53 0.69
N GLN A 340 9.57 -10.22 0.67
CA GLN A 340 8.96 -9.08 1.36
C GLN A 340 7.67 -9.51 2.08
N GLY A 341 7.65 -9.39 3.41
CA GLY A 341 6.52 -9.74 4.25
C GLY A 341 6.75 -10.98 5.11
N HIS A 342 5.65 -11.54 5.62
CA HIS A 342 5.67 -12.67 6.57
C HIS A 342 5.72 -14.05 5.91
N GLY A 343 5.63 -14.11 4.57
CA GLY A 343 5.72 -15.34 3.79
C GLY A 343 4.43 -16.17 3.72
N PHE A 344 3.36 -15.81 4.44
CA PHE A 344 2.05 -16.45 4.27
C PHE A 344 1.29 -15.80 3.12
N GLY A 345 0.71 -16.62 2.24
CA GLY A 345 -0.04 -16.13 1.09
C GLY A 345 -1.16 -17.06 0.68
N MET A 346 -2.19 -16.45 0.06
CA MET A 346 -3.31 -17.13 -0.56
C MET A 346 -3.22 -16.99 -2.07
#